data_4349d9670ee66b5163db5eb6492273b9
#
_entry.id   4349d9670ee66b5163db5eb6492273b9
#
_cell.length_a   1.000
_cell.length_b   1.000
_cell.length_c   1.000
_cell.angle_alpha   90.00
_cell.angle_beta   90.00
_cell.angle_gamma   90.00
#
_symmetry.space_group_name_H-M   'P 1'
#
loop_
_entity.id
_entity.type
_entity.pdbx_description
1 polymer ?
#
loop_
_entity_poly.entity_id
_entity_poly.type
_entity_poly.pdbx_seq_one_letter_code
_entity_poly.pdbx_strand_id
1 'polypeptide(L)'
;GEVIQRPASAVKELMENSIDSGAEKIQLIIKDAGKTLIQVIDDGCGMTEQDARMSFERHATSKINTAVDLFAIKSMGFRGEAMESMAAIAHIELKSKQTKKELGTHIIIQGGKVEKQEDCACANGTSISIKNLFYNVPARRNFLKSDKVETRHIIEQFSRIALANPDISISMFLDDVEHFHLGKSNTRQRIVNITGAKSNQKLVPIKEETTLVNLAGFIGKPEFCKRTRGEQYFFVNNRFIKSTYLHHAVKKAYSGLIPDNYFPSY
;
A
#
# COMPACT_ATOMS: atom_id res chain seq x y z
N GLY A 1 -18.52 4.12 7.58
CA GLY A 1 -18.08 4.88 6.38
C GLY A 1 -17.49 3.92 5.37
N GLU A 2 -17.62 4.23 4.11
CA GLU A 2 -17.19 3.37 3.01
C GLU A 2 -15.68 3.20 3.01
N VAL A 3 -15.20 1.94 3.10
CA VAL A 3 -13.77 1.60 3.17
C VAL A 3 -13.08 1.91 1.84
N ILE A 4 -13.69 1.56 0.71
CA ILE A 4 -13.13 1.75 -0.63
C ILE A 4 -13.83 2.90 -1.35
N GLN A 5 -13.16 4.04 -1.42
CA GLN A 5 -13.69 5.26 -2.05
C GLN A 5 -13.14 5.48 -3.47
N ARG A 6 -11.97 4.94 -3.78
CA ARG A 6 -11.26 5.10 -5.07
C ARG A 6 -10.28 3.95 -5.29
N PRO A 7 -9.73 3.78 -6.51
CA PRO A 7 -8.74 2.75 -6.81
C PRO A 7 -7.55 2.73 -5.84
N ALA A 8 -7.01 3.88 -5.49
CA ALA A 8 -5.88 3.99 -4.55
C ALA A 8 -6.19 3.41 -3.16
N SER A 9 -7.45 3.41 -2.72
CA SER A 9 -7.84 2.77 -1.44
C SER A 9 -7.72 1.25 -1.52
N ALA A 10 -8.15 0.64 -2.63
CA ALA A 10 -8.01 -0.79 -2.86
C ALA A 10 -6.52 -1.19 -2.95
N VAL A 11 -5.71 -0.42 -3.69
CA VAL A 11 -4.25 -0.63 -3.79
C VAL A 11 -3.60 -0.64 -2.40
N LYS A 12 -3.93 0.35 -1.56
CA LYS A 12 -3.40 0.43 -0.20
C LYS A 12 -3.70 -0.85 0.59
N GLU A 13 -4.96 -1.24 0.66
CA GLU A 13 -5.39 -2.40 1.46
C GLU A 13 -4.76 -3.71 0.95
N LEU A 14 -4.71 -3.92 -0.37
CA LEU A 14 -4.12 -5.14 -0.94
C LEU A 14 -2.62 -5.22 -0.69
N MET A 15 -1.88 -4.13 -0.89
CA MET A 15 -0.43 -4.12 -0.66
C MET A 15 -0.09 -4.27 0.82
N GLU A 16 -0.85 -3.64 1.73
CA GLU A 16 -0.67 -3.82 3.18
C GLU A 16 -0.94 -5.28 3.60
N ASN A 17 -1.94 -5.95 3.00
CA ASN A 17 -2.18 -7.37 3.21
C ASN A 17 -1.01 -8.24 2.74
N SER A 18 -0.42 -7.93 1.59
CA SER A 18 0.78 -8.65 1.10
C SER A 18 1.98 -8.48 2.03
N ILE A 19 2.19 -7.29 2.59
CA ILE A 19 3.25 -7.06 3.59
C ILE A 19 2.97 -7.88 4.86
N ASP A 20 1.74 -7.84 5.35
CA ASP A 20 1.31 -8.58 6.55
C ASP A 20 1.44 -10.11 6.38
N SER A 21 1.36 -10.62 5.14
CA SER A 21 1.57 -12.03 4.82
C SER A 21 3.06 -12.45 4.85
N GLY A 22 3.97 -11.52 5.13
CA GLY A 22 5.40 -11.76 5.13
C GLY A 22 6.02 -11.87 3.74
N ALA A 23 5.42 -11.26 2.73
CA ALA A 23 5.94 -11.26 1.38
C ALA A 23 7.31 -10.58 1.28
N GLU A 24 8.20 -11.17 0.51
CA GLU A 24 9.49 -10.60 0.15
C GLU A 24 9.48 -9.94 -1.24
N LYS A 25 8.50 -10.31 -2.06
CA LYS A 25 8.26 -9.76 -3.39
C LYS A 25 6.79 -9.43 -3.58
N ILE A 26 6.52 -8.21 -4.03
CA ILE A 26 5.16 -7.74 -4.31
C ILE A 26 5.15 -7.10 -5.70
N GLN A 27 4.18 -7.48 -6.53
CA GLN A 27 3.95 -6.88 -7.83
C GLN A 27 2.56 -6.26 -7.87
N LEU A 28 2.48 -4.97 -8.22
CA LEU A 28 1.24 -4.24 -8.45
C LEU A 28 1.04 -4.02 -9.95
N ILE A 29 -0.11 -4.44 -10.48
CA ILE A 29 -0.49 -4.25 -11.89
C ILE A 29 -1.78 -3.43 -11.93
N ILE A 30 -1.76 -2.34 -12.68
CA ILE A 30 -2.87 -1.41 -12.82
C ILE A 30 -3.20 -1.25 -14.31
N LYS A 31 -4.49 -1.35 -14.64
CA LYS A 31 -5.00 -0.97 -15.97
C LYS A 31 -6.11 0.06 -15.84
N ASP A 32 -6.11 1.02 -16.77
CA ASP A 32 -7.10 2.09 -16.86
C ASP A 32 -7.30 2.82 -15.53
N ALA A 33 -6.19 3.30 -14.95
CA ALA A 33 -6.14 3.98 -13.64
C ALA A 33 -6.83 3.21 -12.50
N GLY A 34 -6.83 1.86 -12.57
CA GLY A 34 -7.44 0.97 -11.59
C GLY A 34 -8.95 0.77 -11.75
N LYS A 35 -9.57 1.32 -12.79
CA LYS A 35 -10.99 1.10 -13.07
C LYS A 35 -11.25 -0.29 -13.66
N THR A 36 -10.36 -0.74 -14.55
CA THR A 36 -10.49 -2.03 -15.24
C THR A 36 -9.79 -3.14 -14.46
N LEU A 37 -8.59 -2.90 -13.94
CA LEU A 37 -7.82 -3.88 -13.18
C LEU A 37 -6.95 -3.23 -12.12
N ILE A 38 -7.03 -3.79 -10.91
CA ILE A 38 -6.03 -3.67 -9.84
C ILE A 38 -5.65 -5.09 -9.49
N GLN A 39 -4.39 -5.48 -9.71
CA GLN A 39 -3.91 -6.81 -9.32
C GLN A 39 -2.68 -6.68 -8.45
N VAL A 40 -2.66 -7.42 -7.35
CA VAL A 40 -1.49 -7.57 -6.48
C VAL A 40 -1.11 -9.04 -6.45
N ILE A 41 0.17 -9.30 -6.69
CA ILE A 41 0.77 -10.63 -6.65
C ILE A 41 1.89 -10.60 -5.62
N ASP A 42 1.88 -11.52 -4.68
CA ASP A 42 2.88 -11.65 -3.63
C ASP A 42 3.37 -13.08 -3.46
N ASP A 43 4.53 -13.25 -2.84
CA ASP A 43 5.13 -14.52 -2.45
C ASP A 43 5.03 -14.80 -0.94
N GLY A 44 4.04 -14.20 -0.27
CA GLY A 44 3.81 -14.37 1.17
C GLY A 44 3.36 -15.78 1.56
N CYS A 45 2.87 -15.93 2.79
CA CYS A 45 2.50 -17.23 3.35
C CYS A 45 1.35 -17.95 2.62
N GLY A 46 0.59 -17.23 1.79
CA GLY A 46 -0.62 -17.75 1.16
C GLY A 46 -1.75 -18.02 2.16
N MET A 47 -2.87 -18.49 1.66
CA MET A 47 -4.07 -18.79 2.43
C MET A 47 -4.49 -20.25 2.26
N THR A 48 -5.15 -20.82 3.27
CA THR A 48 -5.91 -22.06 3.11
C THR A 48 -7.17 -21.78 2.30
N GLU A 49 -7.80 -22.82 1.76
CA GLU A 49 -9.08 -22.72 1.08
C GLU A 49 -10.14 -22.00 1.94
N GLN A 50 -10.22 -22.37 3.20
CA GLN A 50 -11.14 -21.79 4.16
C GLN A 50 -10.83 -20.32 4.44
N ASP A 51 -9.56 -19.97 4.71
CA ASP A 51 -9.15 -18.57 4.97
C ASP A 51 -9.40 -17.69 3.76
N ALA A 52 -9.10 -18.19 2.55
CA ALA A 52 -9.33 -17.48 1.29
C ALA A 52 -10.81 -17.12 1.11
N ARG A 53 -11.72 -18.07 1.41
CA ARG A 53 -13.17 -17.83 1.38
C ARG A 53 -13.61 -16.86 2.47
N MET A 54 -13.19 -17.10 3.72
CA MET A 54 -13.56 -16.27 4.88
C MET A 54 -13.05 -14.83 4.75
N SER A 55 -11.97 -14.57 4.02
CA SER A 55 -11.43 -13.23 3.83
C SER A 55 -12.43 -12.24 3.20
N PHE A 56 -13.46 -12.75 2.53
CA PHE A 56 -14.53 -11.96 1.89
C PHE A 56 -15.83 -11.94 2.71
N GLU A 57 -15.89 -12.62 3.85
CA GLU A 57 -17.06 -12.65 4.71
C GLU A 57 -17.01 -11.54 5.76
N ARG A 58 -18.19 -11.09 6.22
CA ARG A 58 -18.33 -10.02 7.22
C ARG A 58 -17.64 -10.37 8.53
N HIS A 59 -16.86 -9.42 9.07
CA HIS A 59 -16.15 -9.55 10.34
C HIS A 59 -15.11 -10.67 10.43
N ALA A 60 -14.71 -11.25 9.31
CA ALA A 60 -13.61 -12.20 9.28
C ALA A 60 -12.28 -11.46 9.46
N THR A 61 -11.62 -11.63 10.61
CA THR A 61 -10.25 -11.19 10.83
C THR A 61 -9.50 -12.24 11.64
N SER A 62 -8.44 -12.78 11.05
CA SER A 62 -7.49 -13.65 11.74
C SER A 62 -6.40 -12.88 12.50
N LYS A 63 -6.38 -11.54 12.37
CA LYS A 63 -5.29 -10.69 12.83
C LYS A 63 -5.44 -10.21 14.27
N ILE A 64 -6.63 -10.30 14.88
CA ILE A 64 -6.91 -9.89 16.26
C ILE A 64 -7.81 -10.93 16.92
N ASN A 65 -7.24 -11.69 17.86
CA ASN A 65 -7.94 -12.73 18.61
C ASN A 65 -8.18 -12.36 20.07
N THR A 66 -7.44 -11.39 20.62
CA THR A 66 -7.52 -10.99 22.03
C THR A 66 -7.48 -9.47 22.21
N ALA A 67 -7.93 -8.97 23.37
CA ALA A 67 -7.83 -7.56 23.73
C ALA A 67 -6.35 -7.08 23.82
N VAL A 68 -5.42 -7.98 24.10
CA VAL A 68 -3.98 -7.69 24.15
C VAL A 68 -3.43 -7.40 22.76
N ASP A 69 -3.96 -8.04 21.71
CA ASP A 69 -3.57 -7.82 20.33
C ASP A 69 -3.88 -6.40 19.84
N LEU A 70 -4.92 -5.77 20.42
CA LEU A 70 -5.29 -4.37 20.16
C LEU A 70 -4.19 -3.37 20.57
N PHE A 71 -3.46 -3.67 21.63
CA PHE A 71 -2.36 -2.81 22.12
C PHE A 71 -1.03 -3.12 21.43
N ALA A 72 -0.90 -4.30 20.81
CA ALA A 72 0.31 -4.77 20.13
C ALA A 72 0.15 -4.80 18.60
N ILE A 73 -0.71 -3.97 18.01
CA ILE A 73 -1.00 -3.95 16.57
C ILE A 73 0.30 -3.74 15.77
N LYS A 74 0.84 -4.83 15.27
CA LYS A 74 1.96 -4.85 14.32
C LYS A 74 1.50 -5.03 12.88
N SER A 75 0.29 -5.58 12.67
CA SER A 75 -0.27 -5.80 11.34
C SER A 75 -0.80 -4.50 10.72
N MET A 76 -0.62 -4.31 9.42
CA MET A 76 -1.09 -3.11 8.71
C MET A 76 -2.60 -3.11 8.46
N GLY A 77 -3.22 -4.29 8.24
CA GLY A 77 -4.67 -4.44 8.04
C GLY A 77 -5.32 -5.17 9.22
N PHE A 78 -6.09 -4.48 10.06
CA PHE A 78 -6.78 -5.09 11.20
C PHE A 78 -8.30 -5.08 11.09
N ARG A 79 -8.87 -4.46 10.04
CA ARG A 79 -10.31 -4.46 9.76
C ARG A 79 -10.59 -5.41 8.61
N GLY A 80 -11.20 -6.57 8.88
CA GLY A 80 -11.59 -7.56 7.87
C GLY A 80 -12.65 -7.10 6.85
N GLU A 81 -13.00 -5.80 6.85
CA GLU A 81 -14.07 -5.24 6.03
C GLU A 81 -13.63 -4.80 4.61
N ALA A 82 -12.33 -4.68 4.36
CA ALA A 82 -11.85 -4.15 3.08
C ALA A 82 -12.10 -5.12 1.91
N MET A 83 -11.84 -6.41 2.12
CA MET A 83 -12.03 -7.44 1.10
C MET A 83 -13.50 -7.65 0.78
N GLU A 84 -14.36 -7.70 1.80
CA GLU A 84 -15.82 -7.73 1.65
C GLU A 84 -16.33 -6.52 0.87
N SER A 85 -15.85 -5.32 1.25
CA SER A 85 -16.22 -4.07 0.58
C SER A 85 -15.82 -4.07 -0.90
N MET A 86 -14.64 -4.61 -1.24
CA MET A 86 -14.19 -4.76 -2.63
C MET A 86 -15.05 -5.76 -3.39
N ALA A 87 -15.36 -6.91 -2.79
CA ALA A 87 -16.20 -7.95 -3.40
C ALA A 87 -17.62 -7.47 -3.73
N ALA A 88 -18.16 -6.55 -2.92
CA ALA A 88 -19.49 -5.97 -3.14
C ALA A 88 -19.55 -5.03 -4.36
N ILE A 89 -18.41 -4.44 -4.78
CA ILE A 89 -18.37 -3.35 -5.80
C ILE A 89 -17.49 -3.65 -7.00
N ALA A 90 -16.91 -4.86 -7.07
CA ALA A 90 -16.02 -5.28 -8.15
C ALA A 90 -16.16 -6.79 -8.40
N HIS A 91 -15.58 -7.27 -9.49
CA HIS A 91 -15.36 -8.68 -9.72
C HIS A 91 -13.99 -9.06 -9.16
N ILE A 92 -13.95 -10.07 -8.29
CA ILE A 92 -12.72 -10.53 -7.65
C ILE A 92 -12.29 -11.86 -8.23
N GLU A 93 -11.00 -11.99 -8.52
CA GLU A 93 -10.36 -13.26 -8.77
C GLU A 93 -9.18 -13.40 -7.82
N LEU A 94 -9.18 -14.46 -7.02
CA LEU A 94 -8.13 -14.78 -6.07
C LEU A 94 -7.56 -16.15 -6.36
N LYS A 95 -6.22 -16.24 -6.40
CA LYS A 95 -5.47 -17.51 -6.38
C LYS A 95 -4.48 -17.44 -5.23
N SER A 96 -4.50 -18.44 -4.36
CA SER A 96 -3.60 -18.48 -3.21
C SER A 96 -3.13 -19.89 -2.91
N LYS A 97 -1.85 -20.02 -2.56
CA LYS A 97 -1.25 -21.30 -2.19
C LYS A 97 -0.26 -21.11 -1.06
N GLN A 98 -0.37 -21.95 -0.04
CA GLN A 98 0.63 -22.08 1.02
C GLN A 98 1.83 -22.91 0.53
N THR A 99 3.04 -22.58 1.00
CA THR A 99 4.30 -23.21 0.55
C THR A 99 4.31 -24.73 0.70
N LYS A 100 3.60 -25.27 1.69
CA LYS A 100 3.57 -26.72 1.97
C LYS A 100 2.48 -27.49 1.22
N LYS A 101 1.69 -26.81 0.39
CA LYS A 101 0.58 -27.40 -0.37
C LYS A 101 0.98 -27.60 -1.83
N GLU A 102 0.53 -28.71 -2.44
CA GLU A 102 0.74 -28.98 -3.87
C GLU A 102 -0.16 -28.12 -4.73
N LEU A 103 -1.44 -28.02 -4.34
CA LEU A 103 -2.42 -27.18 -5.01
C LEU A 103 -2.80 -25.98 -4.16
N GLY A 104 -3.15 -24.90 -4.81
CA GLY A 104 -3.76 -23.72 -4.22
C GLY A 104 -5.25 -23.68 -4.48
N THR A 105 -5.88 -22.61 -4.05
CA THR A 105 -7.31 -22.33 -4.22
C THR A 105 -7.52 -21.19 -5.19
N HIS A 106 -8.44 -21.36 -6.13
CA HIS A 106 -8.94 -20.34 -7.05
C HIS A 106 -10.38 -19.97 -6.70
N ILE A 107 -10.61 -18.69 -6.40
CA ILE A 107 -11.94 -18.17 -6.04
C ILE A 107 -12.31 -17.05 -7.02
N ILE A 108 -13.56 -17.09 -7.52
CA ILE A 108 -14.17 -16.00 -8.28
C ILE A 108 -15.39 -15.50 -7.52
N ILE A 109 -15.46 -14.16 -7.34
CA ILE A 109 -16.56 -13.51 -6.63
C ILE A 109 -17.14 -12.42 -7.52
N GLN A 110 -18.47 -12.37 -7.61
CA GLN A 110 -19.22 -11.33 -8.30
C GLN A 110 -20.40 -10.89 -7.43
N GLY A 111 -20.60 -9.57 -7.30
CA GLY A 111 -21.70 -9.05 -6.48
C GLY A 111 -21.69 -9.52 -5.03
N GLY A 112 -20.51 -9.75 -4.45
CA GLY A 112 -20.34 -10.24 -3.08
C GLY A 112 -20.64 -11.74 -2.90
N LYS A 113 -20.88 -12.48 -3.98
CA LYS A 113 -21.17 -13.93 -3.93
C LYS A 113 -20.05 -14.73 -4.59
N VAL A 114 -19.68 -15.84 -3.95
CA VAL A 114 -18.73 -16.80 -4.52
C VAL A 114 -19.42 -17.53 -5.68
N GLU A 115 -18.94 -17.29 -6.89
CA GLU A 115 -19.42 -17.95 -8.12
C GLU A 115 -18.66 -19.24 -8.39
N LYS A 116 -17.38 -19.28 -8.02
CA LYS A 116 -16.51 -20.41 -8.25
C LYS A 116 -15.49 -20.54 -7.14
N GLN A 117 -15.22 -21.77 -6.70
CA GLN A 117 -14.14 -22.16 -5.83
C GLN A 117 -13.65 -23.54 -6.23
N GLU A 118 -12.36 -23.66 -6.54
CA GLU A 118 -11.76 -24.90 -7.01
C GLU A 118 -10.28 -24.96 -6.68
N ASP A 119 -9.69 -26.13 -6.68
CA ASP A 119 -8.25 -26.30 -6.62
C ASP A 119 -7.59 -25.82 -7.91
N CYS A 120 -6.42 -25.22 -7.79
CA CYS A 120 -5.64 -24.77 -8.93
C CYS A 120 -4.13 -24.93 -8.75
N ALA A 121 -3.42 -25.12 -9.84
CA ALA A 121 -1.97 -24.97 -9.87
C ALA A 121 -1.62 -23.49 -9.91
N CYS A 122 -0.96 -22.98 -8.88
CA CYS A 122 -0.48 -21.60 -8.82
C CYS A 122 0.84 -21.49 -8.02
N ALA A 123 1.50 -20.36 -8.11
CA ALA A 123 2.69 -20.07 -7.30
C ALA A 123 2.33 -19.96 -5.81
N ASN A 124 3.33 -20.13 -4.94
CA ASN A 124 3.19 -19.84 -3.51
C ASN A 124 2.90 -18.35 -3.31
N GLY A 125 2.13 -18.03 -2.27
CA GLY A 125 1.68 -16.67 -1.99
C GLY A 125 0.27 -16.41 -2.48
N THR A 126 -0.03 -15.16 -2.82
CA THR A 126 -1.38 -14.74 -3.22
C THR A 126 -1.34 -13.87 -4.48
N SER A 127 -2.24 -14.14 -5.39
CA SER A 127 -2.58 -13.27 -6.52
C SER A 127 -4.04 -12.87 -6.41
N ILE A 128 -4.32 -11.59 -6.23
CA ILE A 128 -5.67 -11.06 -6.16
C ILE A 128 -5.88 -9.99 -7.23
N SER A 129 -6.96 -10.14 -8.00
CA SER A 129 -7.37 -9.22 -9.05
C SER A 129 -8.73 -8.62 -8.73
N ILE A 130 -8.79 -7.29 -8.70
CA ILE A 130 -10.01 -6.50 -8.60
C ILE A 130 -10.32 -5.99 -10.01
N LYS A 131 -11.39 -6.48 -10.61
CA LYS A 131 -11.77 -6.14 -11.98
C LYS A 131 -13.05 -5.29 -11.99
N ASN A 132 -13.11 -4.32 -12.90
CA ASN A 132 -14.27 -3.46 -13.12
C ASN A 132 -14.77 -2.78 -11.83
N LEU A 133 -13.87 -2.13 -11.11
CA LEU A 133 -14.19 -1.44 -9.86
C LEU A 133 -15.37 -0.47 -10.04
N PHE A 134 -16.34 -0.52 -9.14
CA PHE A 134 -17.61 0.23 -9.15
C PHE A 134 -18.57 -0.11 -10.31
N TYR A 135 -18.47 -1.32 -10.89
CA TYR A 135 -19.33 -1.72 -12.02
C TYR A 135 -20.84 -1.62 -11.69
N ASN A 136 -21.22 -1.92 -10.47
CA ASN A 136 -22.60 -1.90 -9.96
C ASN A 136 -22.94 -0.63 -9.16
N VAL A 137 -22.05 0.37 -9.11
CA VAL A 137 -22.24 1.64 -8.40
C VAL A 137 -21.92 2.82 -9.34
N PRO A 138 -22.77 3.07 -10.38
CA PRO A 138 -22.48 4.06 -11.42
C PRO A 138 -22.21 5.46 -10.87
N ALA A 139 -22.92 5.87 -9.81
CA ALA A 139 -22.72 7.16 -9.17
C ALA A 139 -21.27 7.33 -8.70
N ARG A 140 -20.68 6.31 -8.05
CA ARG A 140 -19.27 6.36 -7.63
C ARG A 140 -18.30 6.39 -8.80
N ARG A 141 -18.57 5.57 -9.82
CA ARG A 141 -17.74 5.56 -11.03
C ARG A 141 -17.68 6.96 -11.67
N ASN A 142 -18.80 7.67 -11.68
CA ASN A 142 -18.89 9.03 -12.21
C ASN A 142 -18.21 10.09 -11.31
N PHE A 143 -18.04 9.82 -10.02
CA PHE A 143 -17.30 10.69 -9.09
C PHE A 143 -15.79 10.52 -9.13
N LEU A 144 -15.26 9.49 -9.78
CA LEU A 144 -13.83 9.36 -9.99
C LEU A 144 -13.31 10.55 -10.79
N LYS A 145 -12.12 10.99 -10.45
CA LYS A 145 -11.43 12.05 -11.18
C LYS A 145 -10.90 11.52 -12.52
N SER A 146 -10.21 12.36 -13.28
CA SER A 146 -9.54 11.91 -14.50
C SER A 146 -8.51 10.82 -14.20
N ASP A 147 -8.22 9.96 -15.18
CA ASP A 147 -7.27 8.86 -15.06
C ASP A 147 -5.90 9.31 -14.57
N LYS A 148 -5.45 10.47 -15.06
CA LYS A 148 -4.20 11.09 -14.59
C LYS A 148 -4.23 11.39 -13.09
N VAL A 149 -5.36 11.80 -12.54
CA VAL A 149 -5.51 12.11 -11.11
C VAL A 149 -5.59 10.82 -10.29
N GLU A 150 -6.37 9.83 -10.74
CA GLU A 150 -6.47 8.54 -10.02
C GLU A 150 -5.15 7.79 -10.06
N THR A 151 -4.45 7.75 -11.20
CA THR A 151 -3.10 7.16 -11.31
C THR A 151 -2.11 7.83 -10.35
N ARG A 152 -2.15 9.16 -10.23
CA ARG A 152 -1.31 9.88 -9.26
C ARG A 152 -1.59 9.46 -7.82
N HIS A 153 -2.87 9.27 -7.45
CA HIS A 153 -3.21 8.77 -6.12
C HIS A 153 -2.73 7.33 -5.88
N ILE A 154 -2.78 6.48 -6.91
CA ILE A 154 -2.25 5.11 -6.83
C ILE A 154 -0.73 5.16 -6.61
N ILE A 155 0.00 5.93 -7.42
CA ILE A 155 1.46 6.11 -7.28
C ILE A 155 1.82 6.64 -5.89
N GLU A 156 1.04 7.57 -5.35
CA GLU A 156 1.25 8.13 -4.01
C GLU A 156 1.10 7.04 -2.92
N GLN A 157 0.08 6.19 -2.99
CA GLN A 157 -0.07 5.08 -2.04
C GLN A 157 1.04 4.04 -2.19
N PHE A 158 1.35 3.65 -3.42
CA PHE A 158 2.48 2.76 -3.72
C PHE A 158 3.80 3.30 -3.12
N SER A 159 4.11 4.58 -3.35
CA SER A 159 5.33 5.21 -2.87
C SER A 159 5.41 5.21 -1.34
N ARG A 160 4.30 5.50 -0.64
CA ARG A 160 4.23 5.46 0.83
C ARG A 160 4.56 4.07 1.36
N ILE A 161 3.96 3.05 0.78
CA ILE A 161 4.17 1.66 1.19
C ILE A 161 5.60 1.22 0.88
N ALA A 162 6.11 1.54 -0.30
CA ALA A 162 7.46 1.18 -0.72
C ALA A 162 8.54 1.89 0.11
N LEU A 163 8.33 3.15 0.50
CA LEU A 163 9.24 3.90 1.38
C LEU A 163 9.32 3.27 2.78
N ALA A 164 8.19 2.83 3.31
CA ALA A 164 8.11 2.21 4.64
C ALA A 164 8.75 0.81 4.70
N ASN A 165 8.91 0.13 3.55
CA ASN A 165 9.35 -1.26 3.45
C ASN A 165 10.51 -1.41 2.44
N PRO A 166 11.69 -0.83 2.72
CA PRO A 166 12.83 -0.86 1.79
C PRO A 166 13.43 -2.27 1.64
N ASP A 167 13.21 -3.16 2.57
CA ASP A 167 13.64 -4.56 2.62
C ASP A 167 12.79 -5.51 1.75
N ILE A 168 11.66 -5.04 1.20
CA ILE A 168 10.79 -5.80 0.30
C ILE A 168 11.06 -5.37 -1.16
N SER A 169 11.14 -6.33 -2.07
CA SER A 169 11.19 -6.05 -3.51
C SER A 169 9.79 -5.75 -4.03
N ILE A 170 9.58 -4.55 -4.57
CA ILE A 170 8.25 -4.11 -5.02
C ILE A 170 8.34 -3.56 -6.45
N SER A 171 7.48 -4.05 -7.34
CA SER A 171 7.35 -3.54 -8.71
C SER A 171 5.95 -3.04 -8.99
N MET A 172 5.83 -2.10 -9.94
CA MET A 172 4.57 -1.52 -10.37
C MET A 172 4.50 -1.42 -11.87
N PHE A 173 3.41 -1.92 -12.44
CA PHE A 173 3.10 -1.84 -13.86
C PHE A 173 1.84 -0.98 -14.05
N LEU A 174 1.92 -0.04 -14.99
CA LEU A 174 0.80 0.79 -15.42
C LEU A 174 0.54 0.53 -16.91
N ASP A 175 -0.64 0.01 -17.25
CA ASP A 175 -1.05 -0.30 -18.63
C ASP A 175 0.04 -1.11 -19.37
N ASP A 176 0.51 -2.19 -18.74
CA ASP A 176 1.54 -3.12 -19.21
C ASP A 176 2.99 -2.54 -19.28
N VAL A 177 3.20 -1.31 -18.84
CA VAL A 177 4.53 -0.68 -18.78
C VAL A 177 5.07 -0.71 -17.34
N GLU A 178 6.29 -1.19 -17.14
CA GLU A 178 6.96 -1.14 -15.84
C GLU A 178 7.27 0.31 -15.45
N HIS A 179 6.61 0.79 -14.39
CA HIS A 179 6.76 2.15 -13.88
C HIS A 179 7.77 2.24 -12.73
N PHE A 180 7.79 1.22 -11.87
CA PHE A 180 8.78 1.05 -10.80
C PHE A 180 9.28 -0.38 -10.74
N HIS A 181 10.59 -0.51 -10.53
CA HIS A 181 11.26 -1.75 -10.16
C HIS A 181 12.17 -1.47 -8.97
N LEU A 182 11.67 -1.74 -7.77
CA LEU A 182 12.34 -1.40 -6.51
C LEU A 182 12.84 -2.69 -5.85
N GLY A 183 14.11 -3.04 -6.06
CA GLY A 183 14.75 -4.16 -5.36
C GLY A 183 14.90 -3.89 -3.86
N LYS A 184 15.20 -4.93 -3.06
CA LYS A 184 15.57 -4.78 -1.65
C LYS A 184 16.73 -3.80 -1.50
N SER A 185 16.64 -2.87 -0.56
CA SER A 185 17.64 -1.81 -0.39
C SER A 185 17.60 -1.24 1.03
N ASN A 186 18.50 -0.32 1.34
CA ASN A 186 18.38 0.53 2.53
C ASN A 186 17.42 1.70 2.26
N THR A 187 17.01 2.38 3.33
CA THR A 187 16.05 3.48 3.27
C THR A 187 16.51 4.60 2.34
N ARG A 188 17.80 5.00 2.39
CA ARG A 188 18.34 6.05 1.52
C ARG A 188 18.21 5.70 0.04
N GLN A 189 18.62 4.49 -0.33
CA GLN A 189 18.53 4.02 -1.71
C GLN A 189 17.07 3.91 -2.17
N ARG A 190 16.18 3.47 -1.29
CA ARG A 190 14.74 3.41 -1.57
C ARG A 190 14.15 4.79 -1.86
N ILE A 191 14.51 5.79 -1.06
CA ILE A 191 14.10 7.20 -1.30
C ILE A 191 14.58 7.65 -2.67
N VAL A 192 15.87 7.44 -2.98
CA VAL A 192 16.47 7.84 -4.26
C VAL A 192 15.80 7.15 -5.44
N ASN A 193 15.49 5.86 -5.33
CA ASN A 193 14.83 5.10 -6.41
C ASN A 193 13.39 5.57 -6.69
N ILE A 194 12.71 6.11 -5.69
CA ILE A 194 11.33 6.65 -5.83
C ILE A 194 11.35 8.11 -6.28
N THR A 195 12.23 8.94 -5.70
CA THR A 195 12.23 10.39 -5.92
C THR A 195 13.19 10.85 -7.01
N GLY A 196 14.02 9.94 -7.52
CA GLY A 196 15.00 10.17 -8.57
C GLY A 196 16.42 10.42 -8.06
N ALA A 197 17.41 10.13 -8.89
CA ALA A 197 18.85 10.14 -8.54
C ALA A 197 19.35 11.50 -7.98
N LYS A 198 18.78 12.60 -8.44
CA LYS A 198 19.12 13.95 -7.95
C LYS A 198 18.80 14.16 -6.49
N SER A 199 17.90 13.38 -5.89
CA SER A 199 17.55 13.51 -4.48
C SER A 199 18.67 13.07 -3.54
N ASN A 200 19.60 12.20 -4.01
CA ASN A 200 20.71 11.71 -3.18
C ASN A 200 21.57 12.85 -2.57
N GLN A 201 21.81 13.92 -3.33
CA GLN A 201 22.60 15.06 -2.90
C GLN A 201 21.88 15.96 -1.88
N LYS A 202 20.56 15.84 -1.81
CA LYS A 202 19.68 16.68 -0.99
C LYS A 202 19.48 16.14 0.41
N LEU A 203 19.68 14.83 0.61
CA LEU A 203 19.31 14.11 1.82
C LEU A 203 20.40 14.20 2.90
N VAL A 204 19.99 14.62 4.09
CA VAL A 204 20.78 14.57 5.32
C VAL A 204 20.16 13.53 6.25
N PRO A 205 20.92 12.52 6.70
CA PRO A 205 20.41 11.54 7.65
C PRO A 205 20.19 12.19 9.02
N ILE A 206 19.12 11.80 9.69
CA ILE A 206 18.85 12.14 11.07
C ILE A 206 18.62 10.87 11.87
N LYS A 207 19.13 10.82 13.09
CA LYS A 207 18.89 9.74 14.04
C LYS A 207 18.91 10.32 15.44
N GLU A 208 17.88 10.03 16.22
CA GLU A 208 17.78 10.40 17.62
C GLU A 208 17.15 9.24 18.39
N GLU A 209 17.78 8.83 19.46
CA GLU A 209 17.32 7.75 20.33
C GLU A 209 17.05 8.32 21.72
N THR A 210 15.81 8.23 22.17
CA THR A 210 15.39 8.62 23.50
C THR A 210 14.77 7.44 24.22
N THR A 211 14.52 7.59 25.52
CA THR A 211 13.82 6.56 26.31
C THR A 211 12.37 6.32 25.88
N LEU A 212 11.77 7.28 25.17
CA LEU A 212 10.36 7.24 24.77
C LEU A 212 10.16 7.00 23.27
N VAL A 213 11.05 7.55 22.44
CA VAL A 213 10.89 7.54 20.97
C VAL A 213 12.25 7.40 20.31
N ASN A 214 12.31 6.54 19.29
CA ASN A 214 13.42 6.47 18.37
C ASN A 214 13.01 7.17 17.07
N LEU A 215 13.75 8.19 16.67
CA LEU A 215 13.56 8.92 15.42
C LEU A 215 14.71 8.59 14.47
N ALA A 216 14.40 8.16 13.27
CA ALA A 216 15.39 7.96 12.22
C ALA A 216 14.79 8.31 10.86
N GLY A 217 15.62 8.82 9.95
CA GLY A 217 15.17 9.16 8.61
C GLY A 217 16.10 10.13 7.89
N PHE A 218 15.52 10.90 6.99
CA PHE A 218 16.23 11.86 6.16
C PHE A 218 15.45 13.15 6.05
N ILE A 219 16.17 14.27 6.06
CA ILE A 219 15.63 15.60 5.80
C ILE A 219 16.33 16.21 4.58
N GLY A 220 15.65 17.09 3.87
CA GLY A 220 16.21 17.83 2.76
C GLY A 220 17.04 19.01 3.22
N LYS A 221 18.19 19.27 2.59
CA LYS A 221 18.96 20.49 2.83
C LYS A 221 18.13 21.73 2.48
N PRO A 222 18.30 22.85 3.20
CA PRO A 222 17.52 24.08 3.00
C PRO A 222 17.51 24.61 1.57
N GLU A 223 18.65 24.53 0.85
CA GLU A 223 18.78 25.00 -0.52
C GLU A 223 17.91 24.22 -1.54
N PHE A 224 17.39 23.04 -1.18
CA PHE A 224 16.53 22.22 -2.04
C PHE A 224 15.04 22.27 -1.66
N CYS A 225 14.66 23.14 -0.73
CA CYS A 225 13.26 23.33 -0.37
C CYS A 225 12.43 23.83 -1.56
N LYS A 226 11.17 23.42 -1.61
CA LYS A 226 10.26 23.68 -2.75
C LYS A 226 9.11 24.59 -2.33
N ARG A 227 8.54 25.35 -3.29
CA ARG A 227 7.30 26.13 -3.08
C ARG A 227 6.06 25.25 -2.92
N THR A 228 6.13 24.01 -3.37
CA THR A 228 5.01 23.07 -3.28
C THR A 228 5.31 22.01 -2.24
N ARG A 229 4.28 21.60 -1.50
CA ARG A 229 4.34 20.40 -0.65
C ARG A 229 4.39 19.17 -1.55
N GLY A 230 5.21 18.19 -1.21
CA GLY A 230 5.33 16.96 -2.00
C GLY A 230 6.03 15.86 -1.23
N GLU A 231 7.30 15.92 -1.10
CA GLU A 231 8.16 14.87 -0.51
C GLU A 231 8.19 15.01 1.03
N GLN A 232 7.04 14.77 1.67
CA GLN A 232 6.86 14.92 3.12
C GLN A 232 6.19 13.66 3.68
N TYR A 233 6.97 12.82 4.37
CA TYR A 233 6.52 11.52 4.83
C TYR A 233 6.87 11.31 6.31
N PHE A 234 5.85 10.99 7.11
CA PHE A 234 6.03 10.45 8.45
C PHE A 234 5.51 9.03 8.53
N PHE A 235 6.28 8.17 9.17
CA PHE A 235 5.91 6.79 9.43
C PHE A 235 6.00 6.51 10.93
N VAL A 236 5.01 5.81 11.46
CA VAL A 236 5.04 5.24 12.81
C VAL A 236 4.83 3.75 12.69
N ASN A 237 5.80 2.95 13.12
CA ASN A 237 5.78 1.50 12.97
C ASN A 237 5.45 1.06 11.53
N ASN A 238 6.18 1.62 10.57
CA ASN A 238 6.04 1.41 9.11
C ASN A 238 4.69 1.84 8.51
N ARG A 239 3.87 2.60 9.26
CA ARG A 239 2.61 3.15 8.75
C ARG A 239 2.75 4.64 8.46
N PHE A 240 2.36 5.03 7.26
CA PHE A 240 2.27 6.46 6.90
C PHE A 240 1.21 7.15 7.75
N ILE A 241 1.60 8.26 8.35
CA ILE A 241 0.69 9.12 9.13
C ILE A 241 0.66 10.53 8.56
N LYS A 242 -0.51 11.17 8.71
CA LYS A 242 -0.68 12.61 8.48
C LYS A 242 -0.81 13.29 9.85
N SER A 243 0.16 14.14 10.17
CA SER A 243 0.15 14.88 11.43
C SER A 243 0.49 16.35 11.18
N THR A 244 -0.50 17.21 11.30
CA THR A 244 -0.29 18.66 11.19
C THR A 244 0.71 19.17 12.24
N TYR A 245 0.69 18.60 13.42
CA TYR A 245 1.62 18.93 14.50
C TYR A 245 3.07 18.63 14.12
N LEU A 246 3.34 17.41 13.61
CA LEU A 246 4.70 17.03 13.19
C LEU A 246 5.18 17.86 11.99
N HIS A 247 4.30 18.11 11.00
CA HIS A 247 4.62 19.00 9.88
C HIS A 247 4.97 20.41 10.36
N HIS A 248 4.23 20.94 11.34
CA HIS A 248 4.52 22.25 11.91
C HIS A 248 5.85 22.25 12.66
N ALA A 249 6.15 21.23 13.44
CA ALA A 249 7.42 21.10 14.16
C ALA A 249 8.62 21.09 13.21
N VAL A 250 8.56 20.31 12.12
CA VAL A 250 9.62 20.32 11.10
C VAL A 250 9.73 21.69 10.44
N LYS A 251 8.62 22.29 10.02
CA LYS A 251 8.65 23.64 9.41
C LYS A 251 9.27 24.68 10.35
N LYS A 252 8.97 24.61 11.65
CA LYS A 252 9.55 25.50 12.67
C LYS A 252 11.06 25.30 12.78
N ALA A 253 11.57 24.07 12.69
CA ALA A 253 13.01 23.79 12.71
C ALA A 253 13.75 24.40 11.50
N TYR A 254 13.06 24.63 10.38
CA TYR A 254 13.61 25.32 9.21
C TYR A 254 13.39 26.85 9.22
N SER A 255 12.82 27.40 10.29
CA SER A 255 12.60 28.85 10.41
C SER A 255 13.93 29.61 10.35
N GLY A 256 14.00 30.66 9.55
CA GLY A 256 15.23 31.41 9.30
C GLY A 256 16.23 30.75 8.33
N LEU A 257 16.03 29.46 7.96
CA LEU A 257 16.87 28.75 7.00
C LEU A 257 16.26 28.74 5.58
N ILE A 258 14.94 28.86 5.48
CA ILE A 258 14.22 28.86 4.21
C ILE A 258 13.17 29.98 4.20
N PRO A 259 12.76 30.47 3.00
CA PRO A 259 11.66 31.44 2.90
C PRO A 259 10.34 30.86 3.43
N ASP A 260 9.45 31.71 3.98
CA ASP A 260 8.21 31.28 4.64
C ASP A 260 7.24 30.46 3.76
N ASN A 261 7.27 30.70 2.44
CA ASN A 261 6.42 30.00 1.47
C ASN A 261 7.09 28.77 0.86
N TYR A 262 8.22 28.32 1.40
CA TYR A 262 8.92 27.10 1.00
C TYR A 262 8.66 25.95 1.99
N PHE A 263 8.78 24.73 1.52
CA PHE A 263 8.54 23.51 2.28
C PHE A 263 9.74 22.56 2.17
N PRO A 264 10.25 22.07 3.30
CA PRO A 264 11.31 21.07 3.32
C PRO A 264 10.77 19.70 2.90
N SER A 265 11.67 18.84 2.40
CA SER A 265 11.42 17.41 2.19
C SER A 265 11.87 16.62 3.41
N TYR A 266 11.13 15.57 3.80
CA TYR A 266 11.45 14.66 4.91
C TYR A 266 10.65 13.37 4.83
#